data_a2785b1de693b7171ce1097945d7d318
#
_entry.id   a2785b1de693b7171ce1097945d7d318
#
_cell.length_a   1.000
_cell.length_b   1.000
_cell.length_c   1.000
_cell.angle_alpha   90.00
_cell.angle_beta   90.00
_cell.angle_gamma   90.00
#
_symmetry.space_group_name_H-M   'P 1'
#
loop_
_entity.id
_entity.type
_entity.pdbx_description
1 polymer ?
#
loop_
_entity_poly.entity_id
_entity_poly.type
_entity_poly.pdbx_seq_one_letter_code
_entity_poly.pdbx_strand_id
1 'polypeptide(L)'
;MFWATICSIISSCSSYAFALRLNKLVGVNDIAFIILTDTVFGVMSLAMNTLPTLALFAKVTPKRIEGTIFAFLTGTTNLANAVISPMIGVWINEQFVGVTADDLSKYKQLCLISLITSFLGFLILPLIPLKEDIQKYQEERELQALQKQQKEENTPEGIQEI
;
A
#
# COMPACT_ATOMS: atom_id res chain seq x y z
N MET A 1 0.18 4.92 -7.58
CA MET A 1 -0.02 5.20 -6.15
C MET A 1 -0.90 6.43 -5.88
N PHE A 2 -0.65 7.61 -6.48
CA PHE A 2 -1.47 8.82 -6.28
C PHE A 2 -2.99 8.57 -6.46
N TRP A 3 -3.42 7.96 -7.56
CA TRP A 3 -4.83 7.62 -7.80
C TRP A 3 -5.42 6.64 -6.78
N ALA A 4 -4.61 5.71 -6.30
CA ALA A 4 -5.02 4.77 -5.26
C ALA A 4 -5.33 5.49 -3.93
N THR A 5 -4.50 6.47 -3.57
CA THR A 5 -4.73 7.29 -2.36
C THR A 5 -6.00 8.13 -2.50
N ILE A 6 -6.25 8.70 -3.68
CA ILE A 6 -7.51 9.43 -3.95
C ILE A 6 -8.71 8.50 -3.80
N CYS A 7 -8.69 7.31 -4.40
CA CYS A 7 -9.76 6.33 -4.26
C CYS A 7 -9.98 5.92 -2.79
N SER A 8 -8.91 5.74 -2.03
CA SER A 8 -8.98 5.44 -0.59
C SER A 8 -9.63 6.56 0.21
N ILE A 9 -9.30 7.82 -0.08
CA ILE A 9 -9.92 8.99 0.57
C ILE A 9 -11.42 9.05 0.22
N ILE A 10 -11.78 8.84 -1.05
CA ILE A 10 -13.19 8.83 -1.48
C ILE A 10 -13.96 7.72 -0.78
N SER A 11 -13.39 6.51 -0.67
CA SER A 11 -13.98 5.40 0.07
C SER A 11 -14.19 5.74 1.55
N SER A 12 -13.18 6.32 2.21
CA SER A 12 -13.30 6.74 3.61
C SER A 12 -14.32 7.86 3.82
N CYS A 13 -14.41 8.82 2.88
CA CYS A 13 -15.45 9.85 2.89
C CYS A 13 -16.86 9.24 2.74
N SER A 14 -16.99 8.26 1.84
CA SER A 14 -18.26 7.53 1.65
C SER A 14 -18.69 6.79 2.91
N SER A 15 -17.75 6.08 3.55
CA SER A 15 -18.01 5.37 4.80
C SER A 15 -18.42 6.33 5.93
N TYR A 16 -17.80 7.50 6.00
CA TYR A 16 -18.17 8.54 6.96
C TYR A 16 -19.57 9.14 6.66
N ALA A 17 -19.86 9.40 5.38
CA ALA A 17 -21.17 9.86 4.94
C ALA A 17 -22.28 8.85 5.28
N PHE A 18 -21.99 7.56 5.13
CA PHE A 18 -22.88 6.49 5.56
C PHE A 18 -23.12 6.49 7.08
N ALA A 19 -22.05 6.66 7.87
CA ALA A 19 -22.14 6.74 9.33
C ALA A 19 -22.98 7.94 9.81
N LEU A 20 -23.03 9.02 9.03
CA LEU A 20 -23.89 10.19 9.24
C LEU A 20 -25.31 10.00 8.70
N ARG A 21 -25.63 8.84 8.12
CA ARG A 21 -26.94 8.55 7.52
C ARG A 21 -27.33 9.49 6.36
N LEU A 22 -26.36 10.09 5.67
CA LEU A 22 -26.62 10.99 4.54
C LEU A 22 -27.25 10.27 3.34
N ASN A 23 -27.05 8.96 3.21
CA ASN A 23 -27.70 8.13 2.20
C ASN A 23 -29.23 8.19 2.28
N LYS A 24 -29.81 8.36 3.48
CA LYS A 24 -31.27 8.50 3.66
C LYS A 24 -31.80 9.84 3.18
N LEU A 25 -30.99 10.89 3.24
CA LEU A 25 -31.38 12.20 2.70
C LEU A 25 -31.50 12.19 1.17
N VAL A 26 -30.71 11.33 0.51
CA VAL A 26 -30.73 11.14 -0.94
C VAL A 26 -31.73 10.05 -1.36
N GLY A 27 -32.37 9.37 -0.40
CA GLY A 27 -33.36 8.32 -0.66
C GLY A 27 -32.73 6.99 -1.11
N VAL A 28 -31.42 6.80 -0.92
CA VAL A 28 -30.70 5.56 -1.28
C VAL A 28 -30.78 4.55 -0.13
N ASN A 29 -31.12 3.30 -0.45
CA ASN A 29 -31.17 2.21 0.51
C ASN A 29 -29.76 1.94 1.08
N ASP A 30 -29.67 1.62 2.38
CA ASP A 30 -28.43 1.35 3.10
C ASP A 30 -27.60 0.24 2.41
N ILE A 31 -28.26 -0.85 1.99
CA ILE A 31 -27.59 -1.97 1.30
C ILE A 31 -27.04 -1.54 -0.07
N ALA A 32 -27.82 -0.83 -0.85
CA ALA A 32 -27.39 -0.34 -2.17
C ALA A 32 -26.21 0.64 -2.04
N PHE A 33 -26.22 1.50 -1.04
CA PHE A 33 -25.14 2.45 -0.78
C PHE A 33 -23.84 1.72 -0.40
N ILE A 34 -23.90 0.74 0.52
CA ILE A 34 -22.73 -0.05 0.93
C ILE A 34 -22.16 -0.83 -0.25
N ILE A 35 -23.00 -1.54 -1.00
CA ILE A 35 -22.54 -2.33 -2.16
C ILE A 35 -21.86 -1.41 -3.19
N LEU A 36 -22.46 -0.26 -3.49
CA LEU A 36 -21.91 0.65 -4.48
C LEU A 36 -20.56 1.25 -4.01
N THR A 37 -20.49 1.68 -2.76
CA THR A 37 -19.29 2.36 -2.24
C THR A 37 -18.18 1.39 -1.89
N ASP A 38 -18.44 0.36 -1.09
CA ASP A 38 -17.39 -0.55 -0.62
C ASP A 38 -16.93 -1.50 -1.74
N THR A 39 -17.86 -2.01 -2.58
CA THR A 39 -17.46 -2.90 -3.66
C THR A 39 -16.75 -2.14 -4.77
N VAL A 40 -17.29 -1.04 -5.26
CA VAL A 40 -16.70 -0.33 -6.40
C VAL A 40 -15.40 0.36 -5.99
N PHE A 41 -15.44 1.19 -4.95
CA PHE A 41 -14.23 1.93 -4.53
C PHE A 41 -13.21 1.03 -3.85
N GLY A 42 -13.62 0.00 -3.12
CA GLY A 42 -12.74 -0.98 -2.51
C GLY A 42 -11.97 -1.78 -3.55
N VAL A 43 -12.64 -2.32 -4.57
CA VAL A 43 -12.00 -3.06 -5.67
C VAL A 43 -11.09 -2.14 -6.50
N MET A 44 -11.53 -0.92 -6.81
CA MET A 44 -10.69 0.06 -7.52
C MET A 44 -9.43 0.42 -6.71
N SER A 45 -9.57 0.66 -5.42
CA SER A 45 -8.45 0.98 -4.54
C SER A 45 -7.47 -0.20 -4.44
N LEU A 46 -7.98 -1.42 -4.29
CA LEU A 46 -7.18 -2.63 -4.28
C LEU A 46 -6.38 -2.80 -5.57
N ALA A 47 -7.03 -2.71 -6.72
CA ALA A 47 -6.37 -2.84 -8.02
C ALA A 47 -5.30 -1.76 -8.23
N MET A 48 -5.63 -0.50 -7.93
CA MET A 48 -4.73 0.63 -8.08
C MET A 48 -3.56 0.63 -7.09
N ASN A 49 -3.66 -0.04 -5.96
CA ASN A 49 -2.56 -0.25 -5.03
C ASN A 49 -1.71 -1.47 -5.41
N THR A 50 -2.35 -2.59 -5.66
CA THR A 50 -1.67 -3.87 -5.86
C THR A 50 -0.86 -3.89 -7.16
N LEU A 51 -1.42 -3.46 -8.29
CA LEU A 51 -0.73 -3.51 -9.56
C LEU A 51 0.55 -2.66 -9.62
N PRO A 52 0.56 -1.38 -9.19
CA PRO A 52 1.80 -0.60 -9.15
C PRO A 52 2.82 -1.16 -8.15
N THR A 53 2.36 -1.72 -7.03
CA THR A 53 3.24 -2.30 -6.01
C THR A 53 3.93 -3.56 -6.56
N LEU A 54 3.19 -4.45 -7.22
CA LEU A 54 3.76 -5.62 -7.88
C LEU A 54 4.73 -5.23 -9.01
N ALA A 55 4.39 -4.22 -9.80
CA ALA A 55 5.27 -3.70 -10.85
C ALA A 55 6.56 -3.10 -10.27
N LEU A 56 6.48 -2.41 -9.13
CA LEU A 56 7.64 -1.90 -8.41
C LEU A 56 8.51 -3.05 -7.89
N PHE A 57 7.91 -4.07 -7.28
CA PHE A 57 8.62 -5.26 -6.79
C PHE A 57 9.37 -5.95 -7.92
N ALA A 58 8.72 -6.17 -9.08
CA ALA A 58 9.35 -6.77 -10.25
C ALA A 58 10.56 -5.97 -10.77
N LYS A 59 10.51 -4.63 -10.67
CA LYS A 59 11.61 -3.76 -11.13
C LYS A 59 12.79 -3.70 -10.16
N VAL A 60 12.53 -3.77 -8.87
CA VAL A 60 13.59 -3.65 -7.84
C VAL A 60 14.30 -4.98 -7.60
N THR A 61 13.68 -6.09 -7.96
CA THR A 61 14.18 -7.44 -7.67
C THR A 61 15.28 -7.86 -8.65
N PRO A 62 16.47 -8.29 -8.17
CA PRO A 62 17.53 -8.81 -9.02
C PRO A 62 17.16 -10.13 -9.70
N LYS A 63 17.54 -10.31 -10.97
CA LYS A 63 17.15 -11.45 -11.83
C LYS A 63 17.45 -12.86 -11.30
N ARG A 64 18.38 -13.04 -10.34
CA ARG A 64 18.74 -14.36 -9.82
C ARG A 64 17.97 -14.82 -8.58
N ILE A 65 17.33 -13.88 -7.86
CA ILE A 65 16.65 -14.13 -6.58
C ILE A 65 15.21 -13.61 -6.57
N GLU A 66 14.67 -13.44 -7.79
CA GLU A 66 13.33 -12.86 -8.01
C GLU A 66 12.26 -13.53 -7.16
N GLY A 67 12.21 -14.87 -7.19
CA GLY A 67 11.17 -15.62 -6.48
C GLY A 67 11.21 -15.41 -4.96
N THR A 68 12.40 -15.43 -4.38
CA THR A 68 12.56 -15.26 -2.92
C THR A 68 12.19 -13.85 -2.46
N ILE A 69 12.69 -12.83 -3.16
CA ILE A 69 12.39 -11.44 -2.79
C ILE A 69 10.91 -11.14 -3.03
N PHE A 70 10.34 -11.60 -4.14
CA PHE A 70 8.92 -11.42 -4.42
C PHE A 70 8.05 -12.10 -3.36
N ALA A 71 8.37 -13.34 -2.97
CA ALA A 71 7.67 -14.04 -1.91
C ALA A 71 7.78 -13.30 -0.56
N PHE A 72 8.97 -12.79 -0.22
CA PHE A 72 9.20 -12.02 1.00
C PHE A 72 8.39 -10.73 1.01
N LEU A 73 8.44 -9.94 -0.06
CA LEU A 73 7.71 -8.67 -0.17
C LEU A 73 6.19 -8.89 -0.13
N THR A 74 5.71 -9.90 -0.85
CA THR A 74 4.28 -10.26 -0.85
C THR A 74 3.85 -10.78 0.52
N GLY A 75 4.66 -11.62 1.16
CA GLY A 75 4.40 -12.11 2.51
C GLY A 75 4.35 -10.99 3.54
N THR A 76 5.28 -10.03 3.48
CA THR A 76 5.30 -8.85 4.35
C THR A 76 4.06 -7.97 4.13
N THR A 77 3.66 -7.76 2.88
CA THR A 77 2.45 -7.00 2.55
C THR A 77 1.19 -7.70 3.07
N ASN A 78 1.10 -9.01 2.92
CA ASN A 78 -0.01 -9.79 3.44
C ASN A 78 -0.04 -9.76 4.98
N LEU A 79 1.09 -9.88 5.65
CA LEU A 79 1.20 -9.75 7.10
C LEU A 79 0.72 -8.37 7.57
N ALA A 80 1.15 -7.31 6.90
CA ALA A 80 0.72 -5.95 7.21
C ALA A 80 -0.80 -5.78 7.07
N ASN A 81 -1.38 -6.27 5.97
CA ASN A 81 -2.80 -6.07 5.67
C ASN A 81 -3.73 -7.02 6.44
N ALA A 82 -3.34 -8.28 6.62
CA ALA A 82 -4.20 -9.30 7.22
C ALA A 82 -4.07 -9.38 8.75
N VAL A 83 -2.96 -8.93 9.31
CA VAL A 83 -2.68 -9.06 10.75
C VAL A 83 -2.47 -7.71 11.40
N ILE A 84 -1.46 -6.95 10.98
CA ILE A 84 -1.05 -5.73 11.68
C ILE A 84 -2.14 -4.65 11.59
N SER A 85 -2.67 -4.40 10.39
CA SER A 85 -3.70 -3.37 10.18
C SER A 85 -5.00 -3.64 10.97
N PRO A 86 -5.59 -4.84 10.94
CA PRO A 86 -6.73 -5.17 11.78
C PRO A 86 -6.44 -5.08 13.28
N MET A 87 -5.27 -5.54 13.73
CA MET A 87 -4.89 -5.44 15.16
C MET A 87 -4.82 -3.99 15.63
N ILE A 88 -4.23 -3.10 14.84
CA ILE A 88 -4.20 -1.66 15.14
C ILE A 88 -5.62 -1.11 15.16
N GLY A 89 -6.46 -1.49 14.22
CA GLY A 89 -7.87 -1.07 14.15
C GLY A 89 -8.66 -1.49 15.40
N VAL A 90 -8.52 -2.73 15.83
CA VAL A 90 -9.14 -3.24 17.07
C VAL A 90 -8.61 -2.50 18.28
N TRP A 91 -7.30 -2.33 18.39
CA TRP A 91 -6.68 -1.62 19.48
C TRP A 91 -7.17 -0.16 19.59
N ILE A 92 -7.24 0.56 18.45
CA ILE A 92 -7.79 1.93 18.42
C ILE A 92 -9.26 1.93 18.87
N ASN A 93 -10.04 0.96 18.38
CA ASN A 93 -11.44 0.87 18.78
C ASN A 93 -11.59 0.64 20.28
N GLU A 94 -10.84 -0.28 20.87
CA GLU A 94 -10.95 -0.64 22.29
C GLU A 94 -10.46 0.50 23.21
N GLN A 95 -9.37 1.19 22.84
CA GLN A 95 -8.77 2.20 23.69
C GLN A 95 -9.43 3.59 23.58
N PHE A 96 -9.93 3.95 22.40
CA PHE A 96 -10.35 5.33 22.12
C PHE A 96 -11.83 5.48 21.79
N VAL A 97 -12.47 4.46 21.21
CA VAL A 97 -13.84 4.61 20.70
C VAL A 97 -14.83 3.74 21.45
N GLY A 98 -14.58 2.44 21.56
CA GLY A 98 -15.44 1.49 22.28
C GLY A 98 -16.73 1.15 21.51
N VAL A 99 -16.64 0.97 20.19
CA VAL A 99 -17.75 0.46 19.37
C VAL A 99 -17.86 -1.04 19.57
N THR A 100 -19.07 -1.51 19.86
CA THR A 100 -19.39 -2.94 19.97
C THR A 100 -20.49 -3.33 18.97
N ALA A 101 -20.72 -4.63 18.78
CA ALA A 101 -21.79 -5.12 17.91
C ALA A 101 -23.18 -4.68 18.39
N ASP A 102 -23.36 -4.50 19.70
CA ASP A 102 -24.61 -4.10 20.32
C ASP A 102 -24.80 -2.57 20.37
N ASP A 103 -23.70 -1.80 20.37
CA ASP A 103 -23.72 -0.33 20.41
C ASP A 103 -22.88 0.29 19.29
N LEU A 104 -23.55 0.72 18.24
CA LEU A 104 -22.97 1.41 17.09
C LEU A 104 -23.03 2.94 17.21
N SER A 105 -23.42 3.50 18.36
CA SER A 105 -23.60 4.95 18.51
C SER A 105 -22.34 5.76 18.19
N LYS A 106 -21.17 5.17 18.49
CA LYS A 106 -19.84 5.78 18.28
C LYS A 106 -19.20 5.40 16.93
N TYR A 107 -19.87 4.62 16.08
CA TYR A 107 -19.32 4.18 14.79
C TYR A 107 -18.85 5.35 13.90
N LYS A 108 -19.55 6.49 13.96
CA LYS A 108 -19.15 7.72 13.27
C LYS A 108 -17.74 8.22 13.68
N GLN A 109 -17.33 8.01 14.93
CA GLN A 109 -16.01 8.40 15.42
C GLN A 109 -14.92 7.49 14.83
N LEU A 110 -15.20 6.21 14.72
CA LEU A 110 -14.29 5.24 14.09
C LEU A 110 -14.09 5.57 12.60
N CYS A 111 -15.17 5.89 11.89
CA CYS A 111 -15.10 6.33 10.50
C CYS A 111 -14.33 7.65 10.35
N LEU A 112 -14.47 8.57 11.30
CA LEU A 112 -13.71 9.83 11.31
C LEU A 112 -12.21 9.57 11.48
N ILE A 113 -11.82 8.68 12.39
CA ILE A 113 -10.41 8.28 12.57
C ILE A 113 -9.86 7.66 11.29
N SER A 114 -10.62 6.77 10.65
CA SER A 114 -10.25 6.17 9.36
C SER A 114 -10.05 7.23 8.27
N LEU A 115 -10.92 8.23 8.21
CA LEU A 115 -10.82 9.34 7.28
C LEU A 115 -9.52 10.16 7.52
N ILE A 116 -9.25 10.53 8.76
CA ILE A 116 -8.02 11.26 9.13
C ILE A 116 -6.78 10.44 8.76
N THR A 117 -6.79 9.14 9.04
CA THR A 117 -5.68 8.23 8.69
C THR A 117 -5.46 8.16 7.17
N SER A 118 -6.53 8.18 6.38
CA SER A 118 -6.44 8.22 4.91
C SER A 118 -5.77 9.50 4.40
N PHE A 119 -6.01 10.63 5.04
CA PHE A 119 -5.30 11.89 4.72
C PHE A 119 -3.83 11.85 5.14
N LEU A 120 -3.48 11.21 6.25
CA LEU A 120 -2.09 10.98 6.64
C LEU A 120 -1.33 10.18 5.57
N GLY A 121 -1.98 9.19 4.96
CA GLY A 121 -1.43 8.44 3.83
C GLY A 121 -1.05 9.36 2.65
N PHE A 122 -1.83 10.41 2.40
CA PHE A 122 -1.51 11.38 1.35
C PHE A 122 -0.25 12.21 1.67
N LEU A 123 -0.01 12.53 2.94
CA LEU A 123 1.20 13.26 3.37
C LEU A 123 2.48 12.42 3.23
N ILE A 124 2.37 11.09 3.28
CA ILE A 124 3.50 10.17 3.12
C ILE A 124 3.83 9.93 1.64
N LEU A 125 2.91 10.22 0.72
CA LEU A 125 3.07 10.00 -0.71
C LEU A 125 4.35 10.63 -1.31
N PRO A 126 4.76 11.87 -0.93
CA PRO A 126 5.99 12.48 -1.44
C PRO A 126 7.28 11.76 -1.03
N LEU A 127 7.23 10.92 0.02
CA LEU A 127 8.38 10.12 0.46
C LEU A 127 8.63 8.90 -0.44
N ILE A 128 7.69 8.56 -1.31
CA ILE A 128 7.86 7.43 -2.25
C ILE A 128 8.73 7.91 -3.40
N PRO A 129 9.86 7.22 -3.71
CA PRO A 129 10.76 7.62 -4.77
C PRO A 129 10.04 7.69 -6.12
N LEU A 130 10.30 8.75 -6.88
CA LEU A 130 9.78 8.93 -8.22
C LEU A 130 10.34 7.88 -9.18
N LYS A 131 9.68 7.70 -10.33
CA LYS A 131 10.16 6.80 -11.39
C LYS A 131 11.56 7.15 -11.84
N GLU A 132 11.89 8.43 -11.90
CA GLU A 132 13.20 8.95 -12.31
C GLU A 132 14.31 8.53 -11.34
N ASP A 133 14.04 8.54 -10.03
CA ASP A 133 15.00 8.10 -9.04
C ASP A 133 15.27 6.60 -9.15
N ILE A 134 14.21 5.80 -9.39
CA ILE A 134 14.34 4.35 -9.58
C ILE A 134 15.14 4.04 -10.85
N GLN A 135 14.94 4.77 -11.93
CA GLN A 135 15.69 4.61 -13.18
C GLN A 135 17.17 4.94 -12.98
N LYS A 136 17.50 6.04 -12.31
CA LYS A 136 18.89 6.39 -11.97
C LYS A 136 19.57 5.30 -11.13
N TYR A 137 18.89 4.77 -10.12
CA TYR A 137 19.41 3.66 -9.33
C TYR A 137 19.67 2.39 -10.16
N GLN A 138 18.83 2.11 -11.16
CA GLN A 138 19.03 0.98 -12.06
C GLN A 138 20.23 1.20 -12.98
N GLU A 139 20.36 2.39 -13.58
CA GLU A 139 21.49 2.77 -14.42
C GLU A 139 22.83 2.74 -13.65
N GLU A 140 22.84 3.27 -12.44
CA GLU A 140 24.03 3.23 -11.57
C GLU A 140 24.42 1.79 -11.22
N ARG A 141 23.46 0.92 -10.94
CA ARG A 141 23.71 -0.52 -10.68
C ARG A 141 24.26 -1.24 -11.90
N GLU A 142 23.72 -0.97 -13.08
CA GLU A 142 24.22 -1.56 -14.32
C GLU A 142 25.65 -1.09 -14.62
N LEU A 143 25.92 0.19 -14.45
CA LEU A 143 27.28 0.72 -14.60
C LEU A 143 28.26 0.10 -13.61
N GLN A 144 27.87 -0.06 -12.35
CA GLN A 144 28.72 -0.72 -11.35
C GLN A 144 28.96 -2.20 -11.66
N ALA A 145 27.95 -2.90 -12.20
CA ALA A 145 28.09 -4.29 -12.62
C ALA A 145 29.05 -4.43 -13.80
N LEU A 146 28.95 -3.55 -14.79
CA LEU A 146 29.85 -3.51 -15.93
C LEU A 146 31.31 -3.18 -15.52
N GLN A 147 31.48 -2.23 -14.59
CA GLN A 147 32.82 -1.89 -14.06
C GLN A 147 33.44 -3.05 -13.28
N LYS A 148 32.63 -3.82 -12.54
CA LYS A 148 33.10 -5.03 -11.87
C LYS A 148 33.55 -6.11 -12.85
N GLN A 149 32.77 -6.36 -13.89
CA GLN A 149 33.12 -7.32 -14.94
C GLN A 149 34.41 -6.94 -15.66
N GLN A 150 34.56 -5.67 -16.03
CA GLN A 150 35.80 -5.17 -16.64
C GLN A 150 37.02 -5.28 -15.72
N LYS A 151 36.83 -5.10 -14.41
CA LYS A 151 37.90 -5.22 -13.43
C LYS A 151 38.31 -6.68 -13.20
N GLU A 152 37.36 -7.63 -13.25
CA GLU A 152 37.64 -9.05 -13.21
C GLU A 152 38.34 -9.55 -14.48
N GLU A 153 37.94 -9.05 -15.65
CA GLU A 153 38.51 -9.40 -16.95
C GLU A 153 39.93 -8.82 -17.14
N ASN A 154 40.19 -7.65 -16.56
CA ASN A 154 41.51 -6.99 -16.60
C ASN A 154 42.45 -7.37 -15.45
N THR A 155 42.01 -8.25 -14.54
CA THR A 155 42.91 -8.81 -13.53
C THR A 155 43.64 -9.99 -14.16
N PRO A 156 45.00 -9.91 -14.43
CA PRO A 156 45.69 -11.02 -15.08
C PRO A 156 45.62 -12.24 -14.17
N GLU A 157 45.06 -13.33 -14.66
CA GLU A 157 45.28 -14.66 -14.13
C GLU A 157 46.76 -14.96 -14.24
N GLY A 158 47.47 -14.85 -13.15
CA GLY A 158 48.84 -15.26 -13.21
C GLY A 158 49.73 -14.73 -12.09
N ILE A 159 49.47 -15.09 -10.86
CA ILE A 159 50.52 -15.44 -9.93
C ILE A 159 49.97 -16.62 -9.11
N GLN A 160 49.95 -17.80 -9.67
CA GLN A 160 50.14 -19.01 -8.87
C GLN A 160 51.57 -18.99 -8.42
N GLU A 161 51.79 -18.64 -7.16
CA GLU A 161 53.08 -18.83 -6.50
C GLU A 161 53.37 -20.34 -6.46
N ILE A 162 54.52 -20.64 -7.04
CA ILE A 162 55.25 -21.92 -6.94
C ILE A 162 55.72 -22.12 -5.49
#